data_1dc782724d859b03269bdb2050fb785b
#
_entry.id   1dc782724d859b03269bdb2050fb785b
#
_cell.length_a   1.000
_cell.length_b   1.000
_cell.length_c   1.000
_cell.angle_alpha   90.00
_cell.angle_beta   90.00
_cell.angle_gamma   90.00
#
_symmetry.space_group_name_H-M   'P 1'
#
loop_
_entity.id
_entity.type
_entity.pdbx_description
1 polymer ?
#
loop_
_entity_poly.entity_id
_entity_poly.type
_entity_poly.pdbx_seq_one_letter_code
_entity_poly.pdbx_strand_id
1 'polypeptide(L)'
;MIENLYFYLPQIIIGTIVGLYTAIIGIFVILRKTIFMGVTLSQSITVAIIITLLLDLHFEGLVHFLAMILFLPIYLLHNKVINKDALLASGFVFFAALGQILTTIGANVQNHIVAAYFGNILFLSEKQWLHIVIPIILISIILWIFYRWFLAISFDQEYAYIANLPVNLIETLYFLVLSATLSLSIYFMGSFYSIAHLIIPGIIALQISRSMKSTFIIAILISVFSTIVGFIISLIEINIANTKFNLPTSSTIILVLSLNFVFLLFKKFTK
;
A
#
# COMPACT_ATOMS: atom_id res chain seq x y z
N MET A 1 2.86 23.44 -18.81
CA MET A 1 3.44 22.58 -17.74
C MET A 1 3.08 23.09 -16.34
N ILE A 2 3.33 24.37 -16.01
CA ILE A 2 3.03 24.94 -14.68
C ILE A 2 1.52 24.98 -14.40
N GLU A 3 0.69 25.37 -15.36
CA GLU A 3 -0.79 25.36 -15.21
C GLU A 3 -1.33 23.95 -14.95
N ASN A 4 -0.80 22.94 -15.65
CA ASN A 4 -1.18 21.54 -15.40
C ASN A 4 -0.77 21.08 -14.00
N LEU A 5 0.35 21.58 -13.45
CA LEU A 5 0.80 21.22 -12.12
C LEU A 5 -0.17 21.74 -11.04
N TYR A 6 -0.68 22.96 -11.17
CA TYR A 6 -1.68 23.52 -10.25
C TYR A 6 -2.99 22.73 -10.30
N PHE A 7 -3.41 22.30 -11.49
CA PHE A 7 -4.63 21.49 -11.66
C PHE A 7 -4.53 20.14 -10.95
N TYR A 8 -3.35 19.49 -10.97
CA TYR A 8 -3.13 18.19 -10.34
C TYR A 8 -2.55 18.27 -8.92
N LEU A 9 -2.43 19.45 -8.32
CA LEU A 9 -1.89 19.62 -6.98
C LEU A 9 -2.66 18.82 -5.91
N PRO A 10 -4.00 18.75 -5.90
CA PRO A 10 -4.75 17.91 -4.97
C PRO A 10 -4.36 16.43 -5.09
N GLN A 11 -4.24 15.91 -6.29
CA GLN A 11 -3.89 14.50 -6.55
C GLN A 11 -2.45 14.18 -6.07
N ILE A 12 -1.52 15.11 -6.26
CA ILE A 12 -0.14 14.98 -5.76
C ILE A 12 -0.13 14.91 -4.24
N ILE A 13 -0.89 15.79 -3.57
CA ILE A 13 -0.99 15.81 -2.10
C ILE A 13 -1.56 14.50 -1.58
N ILE A 14 -2.68 14.04 -2.14
CA ILE A 14 -3.31 12.77 -1.75
C ILE A 14 -2.35 11.60 -1.94
N GLY A 15 -1.76 11.47 -3.13
CA GLY A 15 -0.79 10.42 -3.41
C GLY A 15 0.38 10.44 -2.43
N THR A 16 0.93 11.61 -2.16
CA THR A 16 2.03 11.76 -1.21
C THR A 16 1.64 11.35 0.20
N ILE A 17 0.47 11.77 0.69
CA ILE A 17 -0.02 11.41 2.03
C ILE A 17 -0.25 9.89 2.13
N VAL A 18 -0.96 9.31 1.16
CA VAL A 18 -1.25 7.88 1.15
C VAL A 18 0.04 7.06 1.07
N GLY A 19 0.98 7.44 0.18
CA GLY A 19 2.28 6.79 0.06
C GLY A 19 3.11 6.86 1.34
N LEU A 20 3.11 8.01 2.01
CA LEU A 20 3.79 8.23 3.29
C LEU A 20 3.26 7.27 4.38
N TYR A 21 1.93 7.20 4.55
CA TYR A 21 1.34 6.30 5.55
C TYR A 21 1.60 4.84 5.22
N THR A 22 1.53 4.47 3.96
CA THR A 22 1.85 3.11 3.50
C THR A 22 3.32 2.77 3.79
N ALA A 23 4.25 3.71 3.59
CA ALA A 23 5.67 3.53 3.90
C ALA A 23 5.94 3.40 5.41
N ILE A 24 5.22 4.16 6.26
CA ILE A 24 5.32 4.04 7.72
C ILE A 24 4.90 2.65 8.18
N ILE A 25 3.74 2.16 7.72
CA ILE A 25 3.26 0.81 8.05
C ILE A 25 4.20 -0.25 7.48
N GLY A 26 4.77 0.00 6.31
CA GLY A 26 5.74 -0.89 5.67
C GLY A 26 6.95 -1.20 6.53
N ILE A 27 7.43 -0.26 7.36
CA ILE A 27 8.52 -0.51 8.31
C ILE A 27 8.13 -1.62 9.30
N PHE A 28 6.92 -1.55 9.86
CA PHE A 28 6.43 -2.59 10.78
C PHE A 28 6.22 -3.92 10.07
N VAL A 29 5.72 -3.91 8.82
CA VAL A 29 5.55 -5.11 7.98
C VAL A 29 6.88 -5.83 7.77
N ILE A 30 7.96 -5.09 7.51
CA ILE A 30 9.29 -5.65 7.30
C ILE A 30 9.89 -6.18 8.60
N LEU A 31 9.82 -5.39 9.70
CA LEU A 31 10.32 -5.79 11.01
C LEU A 31 9.65 -7.07 11.53
N ARG A 32 8.34 -7.21 11.29
CA ARG A 32 7.54 -8.39 11.66
C ARG A 32 7.67 -9.55 10.69
N LYS A 33 8.39 -9.38 9.59
CA LYS A 33 8.52 -10.39 8.51
C LYS A 33 7.16 -10.79 7.92
N THR A 34 6.20 -9.86 7.85
CA THR A 34 4.83 -10.09 7.35
C THR A 34 4.60 -9.50 5.95
N ILE A 35 5.65 -9.44 5.12
CA ILE A 35 5.57 -8.86 3.77
C ILE A 35 4.54 -9.60 2.92
N PHE A 36 4.55 -10.95 2.92
CA PHE A 36 3.58 -11.76 2.19
C PHE A 36 2.14 -11.53 2.66
N MET A 37 1.92 -11.21 3.96
CA MET A 37 0.61 -10.85 4.47
C MET A 37 0.08 -9.57 3.81
N GLY A 38 0.91 -8.54 3.68
CA GLY A 38 0.55 -7.30 2.98
C GLY A 38 0.25 -7.53 1.50
N VAL A 39 1.07 -8.34 0.82
CA VAL A 39 0.90 -8.67 -0.60
C VAL A 39 -0.38 -9.48 -0.84
N THR A 40 -0.68 -10.48 0.00
CA THR A 40 -1.90 -11.29 -0.12
C THR A 40 -3.14 -10.47 0.21
N LEU A 41 -3.06 -9.63 1.24
CA LEU A 41 -4.14 -8.71 1.61
C LEU A 41 -4.45 -7.73 0.48
N SER A 42 -3.43 -7.26 -0.27
CA SER A 42 -3.66 -6.39 -1.42
C SER A 42 -4.49 -7.06 -2.52
N GLN A 43 -4.32 -8.37 -2.75
CA GLN A 43 -5.14 -9.09 -3.72
C GLN A 43 -6.58 -9.28 -3.22
N SER A 44 -6.79 -9.54 -1.93
CA SER A 44 -8.15 -9.62 -1.38
C SER A 44 -8.89 -8.28 -1.50
N ILE A 45 -8.19 -7.16 -1.32
CA ILE A 45 -8.75 -5.81 -1.51
C ILE A 45 -9.10 -5.57 -2.98
N THR A 46 -8.23 -5.97 -3.92
CA THR A 46 -8.49 -5.87 -5.35
C THR A 46 -9.75 -6.68 -5.73
N VAL A 47 -9.91 -7.90 -5.20
CA VAL A 47 -11.12 -8.72 -5.38
C VAL A 47 -12.34 -8.03 -4.79
N ALA A 48 -12.23 -7.42 -3.61
CA ALA A 48 -13.33 -6.67 -2.98
C ALA A 48 -13.77 -5.48 -3.87
N ILE A 49 -12.83 -4.74 -4.47
CA ILE A 49 -13.13 -3.68 -5.43
C ILE A 49 -13.89 -4.23 -6.64
N ILE A 50 -13.43 -5.34 -7.22
CA ILE A 50 -14.09 -5.96 -8.36
C ILE A 50 -15.51 -6.40 -8.01
N ILE A 51 -15.73 -7.02 -6.85
CA ILE A 51 -17.05 -7.44 -6.38
C ILE A 51 -17.99 -6.24 -6.21
N THR A 52 -17.51 -5.15 -5.59
CA THR A 52 -18.34 -3.94 -5.41
C THR A 52 -18.72 -3.29 -6.73
N LEU A 53 -17.83 -3.33 -7.73
CA LEU A 53 -18.10 -2.85 -9.08
C LEU A 53 -19.11 -3.75 -9.82
N LEU A 54 -19.01 -5.08 -9.67
CA LEU A 54 -19.93 -6.02 -10.28
C LEU A 54 -21.36 -5.90 -9.71
N LEU A 55 -21.48 -5.61 -8.41
CA LEU A 55 -22.75 -5.46 -7.72
C LEU A 55 -23.31 -4.03 -7.77
N ASP A 56 -22.62 -3.12 -8.46
CA ASP A 56 -22.99 -1.68 -8.59
C ASP A 56 -23.19 -1.01 -7.21
N LEU A 57 -22.34 -1.38 -6.24
CA LEU A 57 -22.42 -0.89 -4.88
C LEU A 57 -21.55 0.38 -4.73
N HIS A 58 -22.20 1.52 -4.56
CA HIS A 58 -21.54 2.84 -4.51
C HIS A 58 -21.04 3.26 -3.12
N PHE A 59 -21.11 2.37 -2.12
CA PHE A 59 -20.67 2.67 -0.76
C PHE A 59 -19.20 2.33 -0.56
N GLU A 60 -18.33 3.35 -0.58
CA GLU A 60 -16.86 3.20 -0.51
C GLU A 60 -16.37 2.40 0.71
N GLY A 61 -17.02 2.59 1.89
CA GLY A 61 -16.70 1.84 3.10
C GLY A 61 -16.89 0.31 2.98
N LEU A 62 -17.74 -0.13 2.07
CA LEU A 62 -18.04 -1.54 1.86
C LEU A 62 -16.86 -2.31 1.28
N VAL A 63 -16.03 -1.66 0.45
CA VAL A 63 -14.78 -2.24 -0.08
C VAL A 63 -13.85 -2.65 1.06
N HIS A 64 -13.65 -1.76 2.03
CA HIS A 64 -12.75 -2.01 3.16
C HIS A 64 -13.25 -3.17 4.03
N PHE A 65 -14.55 -3.19 4.30
CA PHE A 65 -15.18 -4.25 5.09
C PHE A 65 -15.16 -5.60 4.36
N LEU A 66 -15.50 -5.62 3.08
CA LEU A 66 -15.48 -6.83 2.26
C LEU A 66 -14.08 -7.43 2.14
N ALA A 67 -13.07 -6.58 1.96
CA ALA A 67 -11.67 -7.01 1.91
C ALA A 67 -11.23 -7.70 3.22
N MET A 68 -11.63 -7.15 4.37
CA MET A 68 -11.35 -7.77 5.67
C MET A 68 -12.04 -9.13 5.81
N ILE A 69 -13.31 -9.24 5.41
CA ILE A 69 -14.05 -10.51 5.46
C ILE A 69 -13.39 -11.55 4.56
N LEU A 70 -13.02 -11.19 3.34
CA LEU A 70 -12.38 -12.11 2.40
C LEU A 70 -11.01 -12.61 2.93
N PHE A 71 -10.26 -11.75 3.60
CA PHE A 71 -8.95 -12.12 4.15
C PHE A 71 -9.05 -12.84 5.50
N LEU A 72 -10.16 -12.71 6.23
CA LEU A 72 -10.32 -13.23 7.59
C LEU A 72 -9.98 -14.73 7.74
N PRO A 73 -10.40 -15.64 6.82
CA PRO A 73 -10.05 -17.05 6.93
C PRO A 73 -8.53 -17.28 6.93
N ILE A 74 -7.81 -16.58 6.06
CA ILE A 74 -6.33 -16.67 5.98
C ILE A 74 -5.70 -16.14 7.27
N TYR A 75 -6.19 -15.01 7.79
CA TYR A 75 -5.71 -14.43 9.04
C TYR A 75 -5.90 -15.38 10.23
N LEU A 76 -7.08 -16.00 10.35
CA LEU A 76 -7.37 -16.93 11.44
C LEU A 76 -6.54 -18.23 11.37
N LEU A 77 -6.22 -18.69 10.15
CA LEU A 77 -5.39 -19.87 9.93
C LEU A 77 -3.90 -19.59 10.06
N HIS A 78 -3.45 -18.35 9.87
CA HIS A 78 -2.05 -17.96 9.82
C HIS A 78 -1.24 -18.41 11.04
N ASN A 79 -1.82 -18.36 12.23
CA ASN A 79 -1.14 -18.80 13.46
C ASN A 79 -1.27 -20.32 13.75
N LYS A 80 -2.06 -21.05 12.96
CA LYS A 80 -2.34 -22.49 13.14
C LYS A 80 -1.54 -23.36 12.18
N VAL A 81 -0.94 -22.80 11.13
CA VAL A 81 -0.20 -23.56 10.13
C VAL A 81 1.30 -23.50 10.38
N ILE A 82 2.00 -24.60 10.01
CA ILE A 82 3.45 -24.74 10.16
C ILE A 82 4.19 -23.77 9.24
N ASN A 83 3.72 -23.60 8.00
CA ASN A 83 4.34 -22.72 7.02
C ASN A 83 3.41 -21.54 6.69
N LYS A 84 3.61 -20.43 7.38
CA LYS A 84 2.82 -19.20 7.24
C LYS A 84 2.96 -18.57 5.85
N ASP A 85 4.17 -18.58 5.29
CA ASP A 85 4.44 -17.99 3.98
C ASP A 85 3.77 -18.79 2.86
N ALA A 86 3.74 -20.13 2.96
CA ALA A 86 3.05 -20.97 2.00
C ALA A 86 1.52 -20.74 2.01
N LEU A 87 0.92 -20.55 3.19
CA LEU A 87 -0.50 -20.20 3.31
C LEU A 87 -0.78 -18.84 2.64
N LEU A 88 0.04 -17.83 2.93
CA LEU A 88 -0.12 -16.50 2.36
C LEU A 88 0.09 -16.50 0.85
N ALA A 89 1.11 -17.21 0.34
CA ALA A 89 1.35 -17.35 -1.09
C ALA A 89 0.19 -18.06 -1.80
N SER A 90 -0.37 -19.12 -1.20
CA SER A 90 -1.57 -19.79 -1.76
C SER A 90 -2.79 -18.86 -1.78
N GLY A 91 -2.98 -18.09 -0.72
CA GLY A 91 -4.02 -17.06 -0.65
C GLY A 91 -3.86 -15.98 -1.71
N PHE A 92 -2.63 -15.52 -1.96
CA PHE A 92 -2.34 -14.60 -3.05
C PHE A 92 -2.77 -15.14 -4.41
N VAL A 93 -2.36 -16.38 -4.74
CA VAL A 93 -2.72 -17.03 -6.00
C VAL A 93 -4.22 -17.24 -6.11
N PHE A 94 -4.88 -17.64 -5.01
CA PHE A 94 -6.34 -17.81 -4.96
C PHE A 94 -7.07 -16.50 -5.27
N PHE A 95 -6.73 -15.40 -4.59
CA PHE A 95 -7.38 -14.11 -4.83
C PHE A 95 -7.06 -13.54 -6.21
N ALA A 96 -5.84 -13.72 -6.71
CA ALA A 96 -5.49 -13.30 -8.06
C ALA A 96 -6.31 -14.03 -9.12
N ALA A 97 -6.45 -15.36 -8.99
CA ALA A 97 -7.28 -16.18 -9.88
C ALA A 97 -8.75 -15.81 -9.78
N LEU A 98 -9.27 -15.65 -8.56
CA LEU A 98 -10.66 -15.23 -8.32
C LEU A 98 -10.93 -13.85 -8.93
N GLY A 99 -10.06 -12.89 -8.73
CA GLY A 99 -10.14 -11.58 -9.35
C GLY A 99 -10.22 -11.68 -10.87
N GLN A 100 -9.34 -12.46 -11.49
CA GLN A 100 -9.33 -12.67 -12.93
C GLN A 100 -10.64 -13.30 -13.45
N ILE A 101 -11.19 -14.30 -12.75
CA ILE A 101 -12.47 -14.92 -13.12
C ILE A 101 -13.62 -13.92 -13.02
N LEU A 102 -13.70 -13.18 -11.92
CA LEU A 102 -14.77 -12.18 -11.72
C LEU A 102 -14.77 -11.10 -12.81
N THR A 103 -13.62 -10.75 -13.35
CA THR A 103 -13.50 -9.76 -14.41
C THR A 103 -14.08 -10.22 -15.75
N THR A 104 -14.19 -11.53 -15.97
CA THR A 104 -14.81 -12.07 -17.20
C THR A 104 -16.33 -12.03 -17.17
N ILE A 105 -16.93 -11.85 -15.99
CA ILE A 105 -18.41 -11.89 -15.81
C ILE A 105 -19.05 -10.55 -16.23
N GLY A 106 -18.34 -9.42 -16.12
CA GLY A 106 -18.88 -8.10 -16.44
C GLY A 106 -18.04 -7.35 -17.48
N ALA A 107 -18.62 -7.09 -18.67
CA ALA A 107 -17.91 -6.34 -19.73
C ALA A 107 -17.45 -4.94 -19.28
N ASN A 108 -18.18 -4.27 -18.38
CA ASN A 108 -17.83 -2.96 -17.82
C ASN A 108 -16.65 -3.04 -16.83
N VAL A 109 -16.42 -4.21 -16.22
CA VAL A 109 -15.39 -4.39 -15.19
C VAL A 109 -13.98 -4.48 -15.79
N GLN A 110 -13.84 -4.96 -17.03
CA GLN A 110 -12.54 -5.06 -17.72
C GLN A 110 -11.80 -3.72 -17.77
N ASN A 111 -12.49 -2.62 -18.00
CA ASN A 111 -11.90 -1.28 -18.05
C ASN A 111 -11.45 -0.79 -16.66
N HIS A 112 -12.06 -1.30 -15.58
CA HIS A 112 -11.74 -0.91 -14.21
C HIS A 112 -10.63 -1.76 -13.57
N ILE A 113 -10.26 -2.91 -14.17
CA ILE A 113 -9.17 -3.77 -13.66
C ILE A 113 -7.83 -3.04 -13.69
N VAL A 114 -7.54 -2.39 -14.82
CA VAL A 114 -6.30 -1.61 -14.96
C VAL A 114 -6.24 -0.54 -13.87
N ALA A 115 -7.36 0.11 -13.56
CA ALA A 115 -7.44 1.08 -12.48
C ALA A 115 -7.27 0.44 -11.08
N ALA A 116 -7.79 -0.76 -10.84
CA ALA A 116 -7.62 -1.46 -9.56
C ALA A 116 -6.15 -1.87 -9.30
N TYR A 117 -5.41 -2.25 -10.34
CA TYR A 117 -4.01 -2.62 -10.21
C TYR A 117 -3.06 -1.42 -10.26
N PHE A 118 -3.24 -0.51 -11.20
CA PHE A 118 -2.33 0.62 -11.44
C PHE A 118 -2.83 1.95 -10.87
N GLY A 119 -4.08 1.98 -10.39
CA GLY A 119 -4.69 3.19 -9.85
C GLY A 119 -5.17 4.17 -10.91
N ASN A 120 -5.90 5.15 -10.44
CA ASN A 120 -6.43 6.23 -11.30
C ASN A 120 -6.34 7.58 -10.58
N ILE A 121 -5.15 7.90 -10.07
CA ILE A 121 -4.89 9.09 -9.25
C ILE A 121 -5.35 10.41 -9.92
N LEU A 122 -5.32 10.46 -11.27
CA LEU A 122 -5.68 11.67 -12.00
C LEU A 122 -7.19 11.99 -11.97
N PHE A 123 -8.03 11.00 -11.66
CA PHE A 123 -9.49 11.14 -11.67
C PHE A 123 -10.09 11.33 -10.27
N LEU A 124 -9.26 11.57 -9.24
CA LEU A 124 -9.74 11.85 -7.89
C LEU A 124 -10.55 13.16 -7.86
N SER A 125 -11.78 13.07 -7.39
CA SER A 125 -12.66 14.22 -7.20
C SER A 125 -12.45 14.89 -5.85
N GLU A 126 -12.75 16.20 -5.77
CA GLU A 126 -12.65 16.95 -4.49
C GLU A 126 -13.56 16.38 -3.39
N LYS A 127 -14.67 15.75 -3.75
CA LYS A 127 -15.60 15.15 -2.76
C LYS A 127 -14.99 13.96 -2.01
N GLN A 128 -13.98 13.32 -2.57
CA GLN A 128 -13.34 12.13 -1.97
C GLN A 128 -12.32 12.47 -0.88
N TRP A 129 -11.99 13.76 -0.67
CA TRP A 129 -11.05 14.17 0.37
C TRP A 129 -11.44 13.72 1.77
N LEU A 130 -12.71 13.82 2.15
CA LEU A 130 -13.19 13.41 3.46
C LEU A 130 -13.03 11.90 3.69
N HIS A 131 -13.25 11.09 2.66
CA HIS A 131 -13.09 9.64 2.69
C HIS A 131 -11.62 9.21 2.86
N ILE A 132 -10.67 10.11 2.57
CA ILE A 132 -9.23 9.89 2.77
C ILE A 132 -8.78 10.44 4.11
N VAL A 133 -9.16 11.66 4.45
CA VAL A 133 -8.68 12.39 5.63
C VAL A 133 -9.14 11.73 6.93
N ILE A 134 -10.40 11.32 7.03
CA ILE A 134 -10.94 10.71 8.25
C ILE A 134 -10.22 9.41 8.64
N PRO A 135 -10.08 8.41 7.75
CA PRO A 135 -9.31 7.20 8.08
C PRO A 135 -7.84 7.47 8.37
N ILE A 136 -7.21 8.41 7.68
CA ILE A 136 -5.81 8.79 7.93
C ILE A 136 -5.64 9.35 9.34
N ILE A 137 -6.56 10.21 9.80
CA ILE A 137 -6.53 10.74 11.16
C ILE A 137 -6.69 9.60 12.18
N LEU A 138 -7.62 8.68 11.96
CA LEU A 138 -7.82 7.51 12.84
C LEU A 138 -6.57 6.63 12.90
N ILE A 139 -5.98 6.30 11.75
CA ILE A 139 -4.74 5.55 11.66
C ILE A 139 -3.61 6.27 12.41
N SER A 140 -3.50 7.60 12.24
CA SER A 140 -2.48 8.41 12.92
C SER A 140 -2.62 8.34 14.44
N ILE A 141 -3.84 8.46 14.95
CA ILE A 141 -4.14 8.39 16.38
C ILE A 141 -3.77 7.02 16.94
N ILE A 142 -4.16 5.94 16.25
CA ILE A 142 -3.83 4.57 16.67
C ILE A 142 -2.31 4.37 16.66
N LEU A 143 -1.63 4.78 15.60
CA LEU A 143 -0.18 4.68 15.49
C LEU A 143 0.52 5.48 16.60
N TRP A 144 0.05 6.68 16.91
CA TRP A 144 0.65 7.52 17.94
C TRP A 144 0.49 6.93 19.34
N ILE A 145 -0.72 6.43 19.69
CA ILE A 145 -1.02 5.85 21.00
C ILE A 145 -0.24 4.54 21.19
N PHE A 146 -0.27 3.66 20.18
CA PHE A 146 0.25 2.30 20.28
C PHE A 146 1.68 2.14 19.72
N TYR A 147 2.36 3.21 19.30
CA TYR A 147 3.67 3.21 18.66
C TYR A 147 4.70 2.36 19.42
N ARG A 148 4.83 2.57 20.73
CA ARG A 148 5.79 1.83 21.56
C ARG A 148 5.49 0.33 21.61
N TRP A 149 4.23 -0.04 21.67
CA TRP A 149 3.79 -1.42 21.72
C TRP A 149 3.96 -2.10 20.34
N PHE A 150 3.64 -1.40 19.27
CA PHE A 150 3.93 -1.89 17.93
C PHE A 150 5.41 -2.15 17.71
N LEU A 151 6.30 -1.25 18.16
CA LEU A 151 7.73 -1.47 18.08
C LEU A 151 8.18 -2.66 18.94
N ALA A 152 7.77 -2.74 20.21
CA ALA A 152 8.15 -3.81 21.12
C ALA A 152 7.84 -5.19 20.52
N ILE A 153 6.60 -5.39 20.06
CA ILE A 153 6.18 -6.67 19.44
C ILE A 153 6.87 -6.90 18.09
N SER A 154 7.20 -5.84 17.33
CA SER A 154 7.88 -6.00 16.05
C SER A 154 9.33 -6.44 16.17
N PHE A 155 9.98 -6.14 17.30
CA PHE A 155 11.34 -6.60 17.56
C PHE A 155 11.37 -7.98 18.23
N ASP A 156 10.54 -8.20 19.25
CA ASP A 156 10.51 -9.44 20.01
C ASP A 156 9.12 -9.68 20.62
N GLN A 157 8.39 -10.61 20.02
CA GLN A 157 7.05 -10.97 20.45
C GLN A 157 7.07 -11.76 21.76
N GLU A 158 8.11 -12.61 22.00
CA GLU A 158 8.23 -13.40 23.21
C GLU A 158 8.53 -12.49 24.42
N TYR A 159 9.43 -11.53 24.24
CA TYR A 159 9.68 -10.51 25.26
C TYR A 159 8.42 -9.71 25.59
N ALA A 160 7.61 -9.36 24.59
CA ALA A 160 6.36 -8.64 24.81
C ALA A 160 5.36 -9.45 25.67
N TYR A 161 5.30 -10.78 25.49
CA TYR A 161 4.50 -11.67 26.34
C TYR A 161 5.03 -11.70 27.78
N ILE A 162 6.35 -11.81 27.96
CA ILE A 162 6.98 -11.81 29.30
C ILE A 162 6.76 -10.46 30.01
N ALA A 163 6.77 -9.37 29.26
CA ALA A 163 6.49 -8.02 29.76
C ALA A 163 4.99 -7.74 30.03
N ASN A 164 4.13 -8.78 29.96
CA ASN A 164 2.68 -8.68 30.15
C ASN A 164 1.98 -7.66 29.24
N LEU A 165 2.49 -7.43 28.04
CA LEU A 165 1.80 -6.61 27.07
C LEU A 165 0.60 -7.38 26.48
N PRO A 166 -0.52 -6.71 26.15
CA PRO A 166 -1.68 -7.34 25.55
C PRO A 166 -1.43 -7.69 24.07
N VAL A 167 -0.55 -8.69 23.83
CA VAL A 167 -0.04 -9.02 22.49
C VAL A 167 -1.16 -9.28 21.50
N ASN A 168 -2.19 -10.06 21.87
CA ASN A 168 -3.30 -10.39 20.97
C ASN A 168 -4.10 -9.16 20.54
N LEU A 169 -4.30 -8.21 21.44
CA LEU A 169 -4.97 -6.94 21.11
C LEU A 169 -4.13 -6.12 20.14
N ILE A 170 -2.83 -6.03 20.37
CA ILE A 170 -1.90 -5.25 19.54
C ILE A 170 -1.73 -5.91 18.16
N GLU A 171 -1.72 -7.24 18.08
CA GLU A 171 -1.73 -7.97 16.80
C GLU A 171 -3.00 -7.69 15.99
N THR A 172 -4.15 -7.70 16.64
CA THR A 172 -5.44 -7.38 16.01
C THR A 172 -5.46 -5.92 15.54
N LEU A 173 -5.01 -4.97 16.37
CA LEU A 173 -4.90 -3.56 15.99
C LEU A 173 -3.92 -3.35 14.84
N TYR A 174 -2.78 -4.04 14.85
CA TYR A 174 -1.83 -4.00 13.74
C TYR A 174 -2.47 -4.48 12.42
N PHE A 175 -3.18 -5.60 12.46
CA PHE A 175 -3.89 -6.11 11.29
C PHE A 175 -4.93 -5.13 10.78
N LEU A 176 -5.73 -4.52 11.67
CA LEU A 176 -6.74 -3.53 11.30
C LEU A 176 -6.09 -2.27 10.67
N VAL A 177 -5.00 -1.77 11.24
CA VAL A 177 -4.28 -0.61 10.71
C VAL A 177 -3.64 -0.93 9.35
N LEU A 178 -3.01 -2.10 9.20
CA LEU A 178 -2.45 -2.55 7.93
C LEU A 178 -3.55 -2.67 6.85
N SER A 179 -4.66 -3.31 7.19
CA SER A 179 -5.81 -3.51 6.31
C SER A 179 -6.42 -2.19 5.87
N ALA A 180 -6.66 -1.28 6.81
CA ALA A 180 -7.22 0.04 6.52
C ALA A 180 -6.27 0.87 5.65
N THR A 181 -4.97 0.91 5.97
CA THR A 181 -3.98 1.65 5.20
C THR A 181 -3.86 1.12 3.78
N LEU A 182 -3.75 -0.20 3.61
CA LEU A 182 -3.68 -0.82 2.29
C LEU A 182 -4.97 -0.63 1.50
N SER A 183 -6.12 -0.77 2.13
CA SER A 183 -7.40 -0.63 1.45
C SER A 183 -7.61 0.79 0.93
N LEU A 184 -7.27 1.82 1.71
CA LEU A 184 -7.24 3.21 1.25
C LEU A 184 -6.25 3.40 0.11
N SER A 185 -5.04 2.91 0.28
CA SER A 185 -3.99 3.08 -0.73
C SER A 185 -4.37 2.41 -2.05
N ILE A 186 -4.93 1.20 -2.02
CA ILE A 186 -5.29 0.45 -3.23
C ILE A 186 -6.48 1.08 -3.92
N TYR A 187 -7.48 1.51 -3.17
CA TYR A 187 -8.68 2.13 -3.73
C TYR A 187 -8.34 3.38 -4.56
N PHE A 188 -7.41 4.22 -4.06
CA PHE A 188 -7.06 5.48 -4.73
C PHE A 188 -5.86 5.38 -5.67
N MET A 189 -4.85 4.56 -5.32
CA MET A 189 -3.55 4.53 -6.02
C MET A 189 -3.30 3.22 -6.77
N GLY A 190 -4.10 2.19 -6.53
CA GLY A 190 -3.91 0.85 -7.09
C GLY A 190 -3.00 -0.04 -6.27
N SER A 191 -3.10 -1.36 -6.52
CA SER A 191 -2.41 -2.37 -5.70
C SER A 191 -0.90 -2.35 -5.88
N PHE A 192 -0.39 -2.14 -7.09
CA PHE A 192 1.06 -2.10 -7.33
C PHE A 192 1.74 -0.89 -6.67
N TYR A 193 1.10 0.29 -6.71
CA TYR A 193 1.58 1.47 -6.00
C TYR A 193 1.67 1.19 -4.49
N SER A 194 0.60 0.62 -3.94
CA SER A 194 0.49 0.34 -2.51
C SER A 194 1.54 -0.67 -2.03
N ILE A 195 1.75 -1.77 -2.78
CA ILE A 195 2.78 -2.77 -2.47
C ILE A 195 4.19 -2.15 -2.56
N ALA A 196 4.46 -1.35 -3.60
CA ALA A 196 5.76 -0.69 -3.76
C ALA A 196 6.09 0.24 -2.58
N HIS A 197 5.12 1.09 -2.18
CA HIS A 197 5.29 1.99 -1.03
C HIS A 197 5.32 1.26 0.32
N LEU A 198 4.67 0.11 0.44
CA LEU A 198 4.73 -0.73 1.63
C LEU A 198 6.12 -1.33 1.84
N ILE A 199 6.81 -1.70 0.78
CA ILE A 199 8.04 -2.50 0.87
C ILE A 199 9.29 -1.66 0.65
N ILE A 200 9.38 -0.92 -0.46
CA ILE A 200 10.64 -0.35 -0.94
C ILE A 200 11.20 0.74 0.00
N PRO A 201 10.42 1.74 0.45
CA PRO A 201 10.97 2.78 1.34
C PRO A 201 11.47 2.22 2.67
N GLY A 202 10.74 1.25 3.23
CA GLY A 202 11.10 0.58 4.48
C GLY A 202 12.40 -0.21 4.37
N ILE A 203 12.58 -1.00 3.30
CA ILE A 203 13.81 -1.76 3.07
C ILE A 203 15.01 -0.82 2.92
N ILE A 204 14.90 0.22 2.11
CA ILE A 204 15.97 1.20 1.92
C ILE A 204 16.31 1.85 3.26
N ALA A 205 15.31 2.35 3.98
CA ALA A 205 15.50 3.04 5.24
C ALA A 205 16.17 2.16 6.30
N LEU A 206 15.74 0.90 6.45
CA LEU A 206 16.34 -0.04 7.41
C LEU A 206 17.80 -0.38 7.09
N GLN A 207 18.22 -0.32 5.81
CA GLN A 207 19.60 -0.61 5.42
C GLN A 207 20.57 0.55 5.70
N ILE A 208 20.10 1.79 5.66
CA ILE A 208 20.98 2.98 5.75
C ILE A 208 20.85 3.74 7.07
N SER A 209 19.79 3.50 7.83
CA SER A 209 19.54 4.17 9.10
C SER A 209 20.31 3.53 10.26
N ARG A 210 20.59 4.36 11.28
CA ARG A 210 21.24 3.92 12.52
C ARG A 210 20.31 3.89 13.72
N SER A 211 19.07 4.35 13.58
CA SER A 211 18.07 4.40 14.64
C SER A 211 16.66 4.32 14.06
N MET A 212 15.69 3.86 14.85
CA MET A 212 14.30 3.77 14.40
C MET A 212 13.71 5.12 13.98
N LYS A 213 14.05 6.20 14.69
CA LYS A 213 13.62 7.57 14.29
C LYS A 213 14.13 7.92 12.90
N SER A 214 15.43 7.66 12.64
CA SER A 214 16.03 7.86 11.32
C SER A 214 15.39 6.99 10.26
N THR A 215 15.03 5.72 10.57
CA THR A 215 14.34 4.82 9.65
C THR A 215 13.01 5.40 9.17
N PHE A 216 12.17 5.89 10.10
CA PHE A 216 10.89 6.50 9.74
C PHE A 216 11.08 7.74 8.88
N ILE A 217 12.01 8.64 9.25
CA ILE A 217 12.28 9.87 8.50
C ILE A 217 12.75 9.54 7.08
N ILE A 218 13.69 8.62 6.93
CA ILE A 218 14.24 8.24 5.63
C ILE A 218 13.18 7.58 4.75
N ALA A 219 12.36 6.65 5.30
CA ALA A 219 11.28 6.01 4.55
C ALA A 219 10.25 7.03 4.05
N ILE A 220 9.87 7.99 4.90
CA ILE A 220 8.97 9.09 4.54
C ILE A 220 9.59 9.93 3.41
N LEU A 221 10.84 10.34 3.53
CA LEU A 221 11.51 11.16 2.52
C LEU A 221 11.59 10.44 1.18
N ILE A 222 11.93 9.15 1.16
CA ILE A 222 11.98 8.34 -0.07
C ILE A 222 10.59 8.23 -0.71
N SER A 223 9.56 7.95 0.09
CA SER A 223 8.18 7.85 -0.39
C SER A 223 7.70 9.16 -1.00
N VAL A 224 7.87 10.28 -0.28
CA VAL A 224 7.47 11.62 -0.73
C VAL A 224 8.23 12.03 -2.00
N PHE A 225 9.55 11.89 -2.00
CA PHE A 225 10.40 12.21 -3.14
C PHE A 225 9.99 11.41 -4.38
N SER A 226 9.82 10.09 -4.25
CA SER A 226 9.47 9.22 -5.38
C SER A 226 8.09 9.53 -5.93
N THR A 227 7.13 9.85 -5.05
CA THR A 227 5.77 10.21 -5.47
C THR A 227 5.77 11.53 -6.22
N ILE A 228 6.41 12.57 -5.70
CA ILE A 228 6.45 13.89 -6.35
C ILE A 228 7.20 13.81 -7.68
N VAL A 229 8.40 13.24 -7.69
CA VAL A 229 9.22 13.15 -8.91
C VAL A 229 8.56 12.28 -9.96
N GLY A 230 8.03 11.11 -9.57
CA GLY A 230 7.35 10.20 -10.49
C GLY A 230 6.08 10.84 -11.07
N PHE A 231 5.33 11.59 -10.27
CA PHE A 231 4.17 12.33 -10.74
C PHE A 231 4.56 13.40 -11.76
N ILE A 232 5.57 14.22 -11.48
CA ILE A 232 6.06 15.26 -12.41
C ILE A 232 6.53 14.64 -13.72
N ILE A 233 7.27 13.53 -13.69
CA ILE A 233 7.72 12.82 -14.89
C ILE A 233 6.52 12.31 -15.71
N SER A 234 5.47 11.83 -15.06
CA SER A 234 4.28 11.32 -15.76
C SER A 234 3.51 12.39 -16.52
N LEU A 235 3.65 13.67 -16.16
CA LEU A 235 3.04 14.80 -16.86
C LEU A 235 3.81 15.24 -18.13
N ILE A 236 4.99 14.66 -18.37
CA ILE A 236 5.79 14.99 -19.55
C ILE A 236 5.22 14.23 -20.75
N GLU A 237 4.78 14.97 -21.77
CA GLU A 237 4.36 14.40 -23.04
C GLU A 237 5.56 13.84 -23.81
N ILE A 238 5.50 12.56 -24.14
CA ILE A 238 6.55 11.90 -24.94
C ILE A 238 6.03 11.76 -26.37
N ASN A 239 6.80 12.28 -27.33
CA ASN A 239 6.51 12.17 -28.74
C ASN A 239 7.40 11.08 -29.36
N ILE A 240 6.81 9.95 -29.74
CA ILE A 240 7.51 8.88 -30.48
C ILE A 240 6.72 8.58 -31.74
N ALA A 241 7.40 8.56 -32.90
CA ALA A 241 6.83 8.21 -34.20
C ALA A 241 5.50 8.94 -34.51
N ASN A 242 5.43 10.26 -34.26
CA ASN A 242 4.26 11.13 -34.46
C ASN A 242 3.03 10.84 -33.57
N THR A 243 3.17 10.00 -32.55
CA THR A 243 2.14 9.79 -31.54
C THR A 243 2.56 10.44 -30.21
N LYS A 244 1.63 11.20 -29.61
CA LYS A 244 1.81 11.78 -28.28
C LYS A 244 1.21 10.83 -27.25
N PHE A 245 1.96 10.48 -26.23
CA PHE A 245 1.45 9.72 -25.10
C PHE A 245 2.03 10.19 -23.78
N ASN A 246 1.25 10.03 -22.72
CA ASN A 246 1.66 10.31 -21.36
C ASN A 246 1.95 8.99 -20.63
N LEU A 247 2.94 9.01 -19.75
CA LEU A 247 3.24 7.84 -18.92
C LEU A 247 2.15 7.65 -17.85
N PRO A 248 1.72 6.39 -17.58
CA PRO A 248 0.81 6.12 -16.47
C PRO A 248 1.41 6.55 -15.14
N THR A 249 0.71 7.41 -14.40
CA THR A 249 1.27 8.10 -13.22
C THR A 249 1.74 7.15 -12.13
N SER A 250 0.90 6.18 -11.73
CA SER A 250 1.28 5.23 -10.68
C SER A 250 2.47 4.36 -11.09
N SER A 251 2.53 3.89 -12.34
CA SER A 251 3.65 3.10 -12.85
C SER A 251 4.96 3.89 -12.87
N THR A 252 4.90 5.17 -13.22
CA THR A 252 6.07 6.06 -13.20
C THR A 252 6.59 6.29 -11.79
N ILE A 253 5.70 6.49 -10.82
CA ILE A 253 6.04 6.61 -9.40
C ILE A 253 6.73 5.32 -8.90
N ILE A 254 6.16 4.15 -9.22
CA ILE A 254 6.73 2.85 -8.84
C ILE A 254 8.12 2.67 -9.45
N LEU A 255 8.31 3.08 -10.70
CA LEU A 255 9.60 2.99 -11.37
C LEU A 255 10.64 3.87 -10.69
N VAL A 256 10.33 5.12 -10.38
CA VAL A 256 11.22 6.03 -9.63
C VAL A 256 11.56 5.46 -8.27
N LEU A 257 10.58 4.91 -7.55
CA LEU A 257 10.78 4.28 -6.25
C LEU A 257 11.71 3.05 -6.35
N SER A 258 11.52 2.20 -7.38
CA SER A 258 12.35 1.03 -7.63
C SER A 258 13.78 1.40 -8.02
N LEU A 259 13.98 2.48 -8.78
CA LEU A 259 15.31 2.97 -9.13
C LEU A 259 16.09 3.42 -7.89
N ASN A 260 15.46 4.04 -6.90
CA ASN A 260 16.11 4.36 -5.63
C ASN A 260 16.65 3.11 -4.92
N PHE A 261 15.90 1.99 -4.97
CA PHE A 261 16.35 0.72 -4.40
C PHE A 261 17.54 0.13 -5.16
N VAL A 262 17.46 0.11 -6.50
CA VAL A 262 18.55 -0.36 -7.36
C VAL A 262 19.83 0.45 -7.13
N PHE A 263 19.73 1.78 -7.04
CA PHE A 263 20.87 2.66 -6.75
C PHE A 263 21.53 2.35 -5.41
N LEU A 264 20.72 2.05 -4.39
CA LEU A 264 21.24 1.65 -3.08
C LEU A 264 22.04 0.34 -3.16
N LEU A 265 21.53 -0.66 -3.91
CA LEU A 265 22.22 -1.93 -4.11
C LEU A 265 23.59 -1.73 -4.77
N PHE A 266 23.67 -0.95 -5.85
CA PHE A 266 24.93 -0.64 -6.50
C PHE A 266 25.94 0.01 -5.56
N LYS A 267 25.51 0.98 -4.75
CA LYS A 267 26.39 1.64 -3.77
C LYS A 267 26.95 0.66 -2.71
N LYS A 268 26.24 -0.40 -2.40
CA LYS A 268 26.67 -1.42 -1.43
C LYS A 268 27.67 -2.41 -2.02
N PHE A 269 27.57 -2.70 -3.32
CA PHE A 269 28.51 -3.59 -4.01
C PHE A 269 29.83 -2.91 -4.37
N THR A 270 29.89 -1.57 -4.39
CA THR A 270 31.10 -0.80 -4.68
C THR A 270 31.92 -0.42 -3.43
N LYS A 271 31.45 -0.80 -2.25
CA LYS A 271 32.18 -0.72 -0.97
C LYS A 271 32.59 -2.12 -0.48
#